data_195d91b85e466f4d03cf5a94e6760762
#
_entry.id   195d91b85e466f4d03cf5a94e6760762
#
_cell.length_a   1.000
_cell.length_b   1.000
_cell.length_c   1.000
_cell.angle_alpha   90.00
_cell.angle_beta   90.00
_cell.angle_gamma   90.00
#
_symmetry.space_group_name_H-M   'P 1'
#
loop_
_entity.id
_entity.type
_entity.pdbx_description
1 polymer ?
#
loop_
_entity_poly.entity_id
_entity_poly.type
_entity_poly.pdbx_seq_one_letter_code
_entity_poly.pdbx_strand_id
1 'polypeptide(L)'
;RGRAPLYEYLYRCIRGDILDGTLTAGERLPSKRALAEHLHISVMTVEGAYQQLEAEGYVYTQPKRGFFVAEVERPRPAVPAPPAPEAPPEAPVWRLDLKSNQVDASRFPAAAWARLTRQVLSEDGEALLRPVPHQGLPALRQAIARDLREYKGMAVPPEQIVVGAGAEYLYLLLAQLLGREAVFAVEDPGYPKIRQVYGKCGAACRPVPLDGQGVPPEALEAAGASVVHLSPAHHYPTGLVTPIGRRQALLRWAEKAGG
;
A
#
# COMPACT_ATOMS: atom_id res chain seq x y z
N ARG A 1 11.55 -33.19 3.12
CA ARG A 1 10.23 -33.82 3.28
C ARG A 1 9.29 -32.79 3.92
N GLY A 2 8.58 -32.01 3.09
CA GLY A 2 7.56 -31.06 3.56
C GLY A 2 6.32 -31.83 4.05
N ARG A 3 5.68 -31.31 5.07
CA ARG A 3 4.46 -31.84 5.72
C ARG A 3 3.17 -31.59 4.90
N ALA A 4 3.21 -31.69 3.56
CA ALA A 4 1.98 -31.58 2.78
C ALA A 4 1.11 -32.83 2.98
N PRO A 5 -0.21 -32.72 3.10
CA PRO A 5 -1.12 -33.84 3.13
C PRO A 5 -0.95 -34.72 1.88
N LEU A 6 -1.15 -36.04 2.04
CA LEU A 6 -0.90 -37.01 0.96
C LEU A 6 -1.79 -36.77 -0.27
N TYR A 7 -3.01 -36.27 -0.09
CA TYR A 7 -3.91 -35.92 -1.19
C TYR A 7 -3.35 -34.74 -2.04
N GLU A 8 -2.71 -33.77 -1.38
CA GLU A 8 -2.11 -32.63 -2.06
C GLU A 8 -0.87 -33.05 -2.89
N TYR A 9 -0.09 -33.99 -2.36
CA TYR A 9 1.01 -34.57 -3.12
C TYR A 9 0.50 -35.29 -4.38
N LEU A 10 -0.52 -36.15 -4.22
CA LEU A 10 -1.13 -36.87 -5.34
C LEU A 10 -1.73 -35.90 -6.38
N TYR A 11 -2.43 -34.88 -5.93
CA TYR A 11 -2.95 -33.81 -6.80
C TYR A 11 -1.83 -33.16 -7.63
N ARG A 12 -0.71 -32.79 -6.98
CA ARG A 12 0.44 -32.17 -7.67
C ARG A 12 1.07 -33.10 -8.72
N CYS A 13 1.18 -34.39 -8.42
CA CYS A 13 1.70 -35.35 -9.39
C CYS A 13 0.79 -35.46 -10.61
N ILE A 14 -0.50 -35.72 -10.44
CA ILE A 14 -1.44 -35.88 -11.57
C ILE A 14 -1.55 -34.57 -12.37
N ARG A 15 -1.59 -33.40 -11.68
CA ARG A 15 -1.58 -32.10 -12.33
C ARG A 15 -0.31 -31.90 -13.17
N GLY A 16 0.86 -32.31 -12.64
CA GLY A 16 2.12 -32.29 -13.35
C GLY A 16 2.06 -33.11 -14.64
N ASP A 17 1.61 -34.36 -14.53
CA ASP A 17 1.48 -35.30 -15.65
C ASP A 17 0.50 -34.79 -16.74
N ILE A 18 -0.54 -34.04 -16.34
CA ILE A 18 -1.46 -33.38 -17.28
C ILE A 18 -0.75 -32.24 -18.01
N LEU A 19 -0.04 -31.38 -17.27
CA LEU A 19 0.59 -30.18 -17.80
C LEU A 19 1.81 -30.48 -18.69
N ASP A 20 2.57 -31.53 -18.38
CA ASP A 20 3.69 -31.96 -19.20
C ASP A 20 3.26 -32.85 -20.39
N GLY A 21 2.01 -33.34 -20.38
CA GLY A 21 1.40 -34.11 -21.43
C GLY A 21 1.63 -35.64 -21.32
N THR A 22 2.12 -36.12 -20.19
CA THR A 22 2.18 -37.56 -19.86
C THR A 22 0.76 -38.14 -19.81
N LEU A 23 -0.19 -37.40 -19.24
CA LEU A 23 -1.62 -37.67 -19.34
C LEU A 23 -2.24 -36.77 -20.42
N THR A 24 -2.87 -37.38 -21.42
CA THR A 24 -3.38 -36.67 -22.58
C THR A 24 -4.86 -36.26 -22.42
N ALA A 25 -5.26 -35.18 -23.08
CA ALA A 25 -6.65 -34.70 -23.04
C ALA A 25 -7.60 -35.81 -23.53
N GLY A 26 -8.70 -36.02 -22.81
CA GLY A 26 -9.67 -37.08 -23.05
C GLY A 26 -9.25 -38.44 -22.49
N GLU A 27 -8.05 -38.59 -21.97
CA GLU A 27 -7.61 -39.84 -21.34
C GLU A 27 -8.40 -40.09 -20.03
N ARG A 28 -8.76 -41.37 -19.85
CA ARG A 28 -9.53 -41.79 -18.69
C ARG A 28 -8.62 -42.10 -17.51
N LEU A 29 -8.80 -41.40 -16.41
CA LEU A 29 -8.12 -41.71 -15.15
C LEU A 29 -8.63 -43.02 -14.53
N PRO A 30 -7.75 -43.73 -13.78
CA PRO A 30 -8.17 -44.89 -12.98
C PRO A 30 -9.33 -44.55 -12.04
N SER A 31 -10.15 -45.53 -11.69
CA SER A 31 -11.19 -45.33 -10.69
C SER A 31 -10.53 -45.02 -9.33
N LYS A 32 -11.22 -44.26 -8.47
CA LYS A 32 -10.73 -43.91 -7.14
C LYS A 32 -10.26 -45.14 -6.36
N ARG A 33 -10.98 -46.27 -6.48
CA ARG A 33 -10.64 -47.52 -5.79
C ARG A 33 -9.40 -48.17 -6.42
N ALA A 34 -9.34 -48.26 -7.74
CA ALA A 34 -8.21 -48.86 -8.44
C ALA A 34 -6.91 -48.07 -8.18
N LEU A 35 -6.94 -46.75 -8.20
CA LEU A 35 -5.77 -45.94 -7.90
C LEU A 35 -5.34 -46.03 -6.43
N ALA A 36 -6.32 -46.05 -5.51
CA ALA A 36 -6.05 -46.21 -4.07
C ALA A 36 -5.38 -47.55 -3.79
N GLU A 37 -5.85 -48.64 -4.41
CA GLU A 37 -5.27 -49.98 -4.30
C GLU A 37 -3.87 -50.02 -4.89
N HIS A 38 -3.68 -49.48 -6.10
CA HIS A 38 -2.38 -49.46 -6.78
C HIS A 38 -1.30 -48.69 -5.99
N LEU A 39 -1.69 -47.55 -5.36
CA LEU A 39 -0.77 -46.69 -4.63
C LEU A 39 -0.68 -47.06 -3.13
N HIS A 40 -1.45 -48.03 -2.65
CA HIS A 40 -1.55 -48.44 -1.25
C HIS A 40 -1.93 -47.25 -0.31
N ILE A 41 -2.88 -46.42 -0.72
CA ILE A 41 -3.39 -45.25 0.02
C ILE A 41 -4.90 -45.36 0.21
N SER A 42 -5.45 -44.46 1.06
CA SER A 42 -6.90 -44.46 1.27
C SER A 42 -7.67 -43.93 0.06
N VAL A 43 -8.87 -44.47 -0.17
CA VAL A 43 -9.79 -43.98 -1.20
C VAL A 43 -10.12 -42.50 -0.99
N MET A 44 -10.25 -42.06 0.26
CA MET A 44 -10.48 -40.65 0.63
C MET A 44 -9.36 -39.72 0.16
N THR A 45 -8.10 -40.18 0.21
CA THR A 45 -6.95 -39.43 -0.29
C THR A 45 -7.03 -39.20 -1.79
N VAL A 46 -7.38 -40.26 -2.57
CA VAL A 46 -7.56 -40.16 -4.01
C VAL A 46 -8.78 -39.29 -4.35
N GLU A 47 -9.84 -39.44 -3.59
CA GLU A 47 -11.05 -38.63 -3.76
C GLU A 47 -10.78 -37.14 -3.57
N GLY A 48 -10.07 -36.75 -2.51
CA GLY A 48 -9.67 -35.36 -2.27
C GLY A 48 -8.83 -34.80 -3.42
N ALA A 49 -7.86 -35.58 -3.95
CA ALA A 49 -7.05 -35.16 -5.10
C ALA A 49 -7.89 -34.99 -6.37
N TYR A 50 -8.80 -35.93 -6.64
CA TYR A 50 -9.67 -35.86 -7.83
C TYR A 50 -10.68 -34.72 -7.75
N GLN A 51 -11.27 -34.49 -6.59
CA GLN A 51 -12.17 -33.34 -6.38
C GLN A 51 -11.46 -32.02 -6.61
N GLN A 52 -10.22 -31.89 -6.14
CA GLN A 52 -9.45 -30.67 -6.36
C GLN A 52 -9.09 -30.48 -7.86
N LEU A 53 -8.66 -31.56 -8.54
CA LEU A 53 -8.40 -31.51 -9.99
C LEU A 53 -9.65 -31.15 -10.79
N GLU A 54 -10.82 -31.66 -10.38
CA GLU A 54 -12.10 -31.35 -11.02
C GLU A 54 -12.54 -29.89 -10.72
N ALA A 55 -12.41 -29.44 -9.49
CA ALA A 55 -12.73 -28.07 -9.10
C ALA A 55 -11.86 -27.03 -9.84
N GLU A 56 -10.60 -27.38 -10.14
CA GLU A 56 -9.68 -26.53 -10.90
C GLU A 56 -9.76 -26.73 -12.43
N GLY A 57 -10.61 -27.70 -12.90
CA GLY A 57 -10.84 -27.91 -14.30
C GLY A 57 -9.76 -28.74 -15.03
N TYR A 58 -8.83 -29.38 -14.32
CA TYR A 58 -7.85 -30.30 -14.93
C TYR A 58 -8.46 -31.64 -15.35
N VAL A 59 -9.53 -32.04 -14.68
CA VAL A 59 -10.30 -33.25 -15.03
C VAL A 59 -11.79 -32.92 -15.02
N TYR A 60 -12.56 -33.74 -15.71
CA TYR A 60 -14.02 -33.66 -15.70
C TYR A 60 -14.63 -35.04 -15.51
N THR A 61 -15.81 -35.09 -14.90
CA THR A 61 -16.55 -36.33 -14.64
C THR A 61 -17.57 -36.59 -15.76
N GLN A 62 -17.59 -37.83 -16.28
CA GLN A 62 -18.69 -38.32 -17.11
C GLN A 62 -19.56 -39.28 -16.27
N PRO A 63 -20.86 -39.10 -16.20
CA PRO A 63 -21.75 -39.98 -15.43
C PRO A 63 -21.58 -41.45 -15.84
N LYS A 64 -21.38 -42.33 -14.86
CA LYS A 64 -21.15 -43.78 -15.01
C LYS A 64 -19.90 -44.16 -15.77
N ARG A 65 -19.08 -43.22 -16.29
CA ARG A 65 -17.87 -43.50 -17.06
C ARG A 65 -16.58 -43.17 -16.29
N GLY A 66 -16.63 -42.26 -15.34
CA GLY A 66 -15.50 -41.89 -14.49
C GLY A 66 -14.90 -40.54 -14.80
N PHE A 67 -13.61 -40.34 -14.42
CA PHE A 67 -12.88 -39.10 -14.56
C PHE A 67 -12.04 -39.10 -15.83
N PHE A 68 -11.99 -37.97 -16.52
CA PHE A 68 -11.26 -37.79 -17.78
C PHE A 68 -10.43 -36.51 -17.70
N VAL A 69 -9.25 -36.53 -18.34
CA VAL A 69 -8.36 -35.38 -18.44
C VAL A 69 -9.01 -34.30 -19.33
N ALA A 70 -9.09 -33.09 -18.84
CA ALA A 70 -9.59 -31.93 -19.59
C ALA A 70 -8.57 -31.46 -20.62
N GLU A 71 -9.03 -30.78 -21.67
CA GLU A 71 -8.15 -30.08 -22.59
C GLU A 71 -7.66 -28.78 -21.90
N VAL A 72 -6.38 -28.79 -21.52
CA VAL A 72 -5.72 -27.62 -20.90
C VAL A 72 -4.62 -27.11 -21.82
N GLU A 73 -4.58 -25.78 -21.99
CA GLU A 73 -3.43 -25.17 -22.65
C GLU A 73 -2.17 -25.45 -21.85
N ARG A 74 -1.18 -26.04 -22.50
CA ARG A 74 0.10 -26.26 -21.84
C ARG A 74 0.74 -24.94 -21.48
N PRO A 75 1.30 -24.81 -20.27
CA PRO A 75 2.07 -23.64 -19.94
C PRO A 75 3.12 -23.40 -21.04
N ARG A 76 3.16 -22.21 -21.60
CA ARG A 76 4.27 -21.84 -22.48
C ARG A 76 5.56 -22.10 -21.73
N PRO A 77 6.63 -22.61 -22.41
CA PRO A 77 7.94 -22.75 -21.78
C PRO A 77 8.22 -21.48 -20.99
N ALA A 78 8.55 -21.62 -19.72
CA ALA A 78 8.86 -20.48 -18.89
C ALA A 78 9.91 -19.65 -19.62
N VAL A 79 9.60 -18.39 -19.91
CA VAL A 79 10.61 -17.44 -20.36
C VAL A 79 11.72 -17.51 -19.31
N PRO A 80 12.98 -17.76 -19.70
CA PRO A 80 14.08 -17.80 -18.73
C PRO A 80 13.95 -16.60 -17.81
N ALA A 81 13.96 -16.84 -16.51
CA ALA A 81 13.90 -15.75 -15.56
C ALA A 81 15.02 -14.74 -15.93
N PRO A 82 14.72 -13.44 -16.01
CA PRO A 82 15.77 -12.46 -16.23
C PRO A 82 16.88 -12.72 -15.21
N PRO A 83 18.17 -12.57 -15.61
CA PRO A 83 19.26 -12.73 -14.68
C PRO A 83 18.96 -11.93 -13.41
N ALA A 84 19.23 -12.50 -12.25
CA ALA A 84 19.03 -11.81 -10.98
C ALA A 84 19.70 -10.44 -11.10
N PRO A 85 19.03 -9.34 -10.71
CA PRO A 85 19.64 -8.02 -10.75
C PRO A 85 20.97 -8.10 -10.01
N GLU A 86 22.02 -7.59 -10.64
CA GLU A 86 23.31 -7.46 -9.97
C GLU A 86 23.09 -6.77 -8.63
N ALA A 87 23.74 -7.28 -7.59
CA ALA A 87 23.66 -6.65 -6.28
C ALA A 87 24.04 -5.17 -6.44
N PRO A 88 23.22 -4.23 -5.93
CA PRO A 88 23.57 -2.83 -6.03
C PRO A 88 24.97 -2.62 -5.48
N PRO A 89 25.80 -1.78 -6.12
CA PRO A 89 27.14 -1.49 -5.63
C PRO A 89 27.05 -1.07 -4.16
N GLU A 90 27.99 -1.53 -3.35
CA GLU A 90 28.04 -1.17 -1.93
C GLU A 90 27.94 0.35 -1.81
N ALA A 91 26.94 0.81 -1.06
CA ALA A 91 26.76 2.23 -0.85
C ALA A 91 27.99 2.79 -0.12
N PRO A 92 28.53 3.93 -0.57
CA PRO A 92 29.69 4.52 0.10
C PRO A 92 29.36 4.80 1.58
N VAL A 93 30.26 4.40 2.46
CA VAL A 93 30.12 4.68 3.90
C VAL A 93 30.43 6.17 4.12
N TRP A 94 29.39 6.96 4.28
CA TRP A 94 29.51 8.38 4.57
C TRP A 94 29.77 8.61 6.07
N ARG A 95 30.65 9.52 6.40
CA ARG A 95 30.80 9.98 7.80
C ARG A 95 29.51 10.60 8.33
N LEU A 96 28.75 11.24 7.47
CA LEU A 96 27.45 11.84 7.77
C LEU A 96 26.58 11.73 6.51
N ASP A 97 25.48 11.00 6.61
CA ASP A 97 24.48 10.90 5.55
C ASP A 97 23.27 11.81 5.89
N LEU A 98 23.15 12.90 5.14
CA LEU A 98 22.04 13.85 5.29
C LEU A 98 20.88 13.56 4.30
N LYS A 99 20.99 12.52 3.48
CA LYS A 99 19.94 12.14 2.52
C LYS A 99 18.91 11.19 3.11
N SER A 100 19.29 10.40 4.11
CA SER A 100 18.40 9.44 4.71
C SER A 100 17.50 10.10 5.75
N ASN A 101 16.19 9.92 5.64
CA ASN A 101 15.22 10.29 6.69
C ASN A 101 15.22 9.25 7.83
N GLN A 102 16.40 8.75 8.21
CA GLN A 102 16.51 7.78 9.29
C GLN A 102 16.28 8.48 10.63
N VAL A 103 15.42 7.87 11.44
CA VAL A 103 15.21 8.30 12.81
C VAL A 103 16.18 7.56 13.74
N ASP A 104 16.55 8.19 14.84
CA ASP A 104 17.32 7.53 15.89
C ASP A 104 16.50 6.42 16.53
N ALA A 105 16.85 5.17 16.22
CA ALA A 105 16.13 3.99 16.70
C ALA A 105 16.13 3.89 18.23
N SER A 106 17.12 4.47 18.92
CA SER A 106 17.22 4.46 20.39
C SER A 106 16.10 5.28 21.04
N ARG A 107 15.51 6.24 20.32
CA ARG A 107 14.41 7.08 20.80
C ARG A 107 13.06 6.50 20.55
N PHE A 108 12.94 5.41 19.80
CA PHE A 108 11.67 4.78 19.54
C PHE A 108 11.19 4.00 20.77
N PRO A 109 10.01 4.30 21.33
CA PRO A 109 9.51 3.68 22.55
C PRO A 109 8.93 2.28 22.28
N ALA A 110 9.80 1.34 21.86
CA ALA A 110 9.40 0.00 21.40
C ALA A 110 8.57 -0.78 22.42
N ALA A 111 8.90 -0.69 23.72
CA ALA A 111 8.17 -1.38 24.78
C ALA A 111 6.74 -0.84 24.94
N ALA A 112 6.56 0.49 24.90
CA ALA A 112 5.25 1.12 24.96
C ALA A 112 4.41 0.76 23.73
N TRP A 113 5.01 0.81 22.55
CA TRP A 113 4.35 0.43 21.29
C TRP A 113 3.87 -1.03 21.33
N ALA A 114 4.75 -1.96 21.69
CA ALA A 114 4.40 -3.38 21.77
C ALA A 114 3.31 -3.66 22.81
N ARG A 115 3.32 -2.97 23.95
CA ARG A 115 2.27 -3.08 24.97
C ARG A 115 0.92 -2.61 24.45
N LEU A 116 0.87 -1.42 23.83
CA LEU A 116 -0.37 -0.84 23.29
C LEU A 116 -0.91 -1.69 22.14
N THR A 117 -0.06 -2.19 21.25
CA THR A 117 -0.49 -3.09 20.17
C THR A 117 -1.15 -4.36 20.71
N ARG A 118 -0.55 -5.00 21.72
CA ARG A 118 -1.15 -6.18 22.36
C ARG A 118 -2.47 -5.86 23.04
N GLN A 119 -2.55 -4.72 23.71
CA GLN A 119 -3.78 -4.29 24.36
C GLN A 119 -4.91 -4.11 23.34
N VAL A 120 -4.71 -3.37 22.27
CA VAL A 120 -5.71 -3.16 21.22
C VAL A 120 -6.13 -4.47 20.55
N LEU A 121 -5.18 -5.36 20.25
CA LEU A 121 -5.50 -6.68 19.68
C LEU A 121 -6.33 -7.55 20.64
N SER A 122 -6.12 -7.41 21.95
CA SER A 122 -6.88 -8.16 22.97
C SER A 122 -8.27 -7.60 23.21
N GLU A 123 -8.41 -6.26 23.21
CA GLU A 123 -9.65 -5.58 23.54
C GLU A 123 -10.59 -5.47 22.33
N ASP A 124 -10.03 -5.15 21.14
CA ASP A 124 -10.80 -4.82 19.93
C ASP A 124 -10.63 -5.84 18.80
N GLY A 125 -10.03 -7.00 19.06
CA GLY A 125 -9.56 -7.95 18.04
C GLY A 125 -10.57 -8.24 16.91
N GLU A 126 -11.83 -8.51 17.24
CA GLU A 126 -12.88 -8.74 16.23
C GLU A 126 -13.25 -7.46 15.46
N ALA A 127 -13.29 -6.31 16.13
CA ALA A 127 -13.61 -5.04 15.52
C ALA A 127 -12.55 -4.59 14.51
N LEU A 128 -11.29 -4.97 14.72
CA LEU A 128 -10.18 -4.67 13.80
C LEU A 128 -10.30 -5.38 12.45
N LEU A 129 -11.09 -6.45 12.36
CA LEU A 129 -11.33 -7.20 11.11
C LEU A 129 -12.49 -6.63 10.30
N ARG A 130 -13.18 -5.63 10.81
CA ARG A 130 -14.29 -4.98 10.09
C ARG A 130 -13.77 -3.91 9.13
N PRO A 131 -14.48 -3.65 8.02
CA PRO A 131 -14.15 -2.54 7.14
C PRO A 131 -14.11 -1.21 7.88
N VAL A 132 -13.04 -0.43 7.67
CA VAL A 132 -12.88 0.91 8.26
C VAL A 132 -13.66 1.93 7.42
N PRO A 133 -14.37 2.89 8.04
CA PRO A 133 -14.96 4.01 7.31
C PRO A 133 -13.93 4.77 6.46
N HIS A 134 -14.34 5.28 5.29
CA HIS A 134 -13.42 5.96 4.34
C HIS A 134 -12.65 7.12 4.94
N GLN A 135 -13.20 7.80 5.93
CA GLN A 135 -12.53 8.90 6.66
C GLN A 135 -11.56 8.40 7.74
N GLY A 136 -11.47 7.12 8.00
CA GLY A 136 -10.72 6.53 9.10
C GLY A 136 -11.57 6.21 10.34
N LEU A 137 -10.98 5.48 11.27
CA LEU A 137 -11.66 5.06 12.50
C LEU A 137 -12.20 6.25 13.30
N PRO A 138 -13.48 6.24 13.72
CA PRO A 138 -14.07 7.33 14.50
C PRO A 138 -13.30 7.62 15.79
N ALA A 139 -12.86 6.59 16.50
CA ALA A 139 -12.08 6.74 17.74
C ALA A 139 -10.75 7.47 17.51
N LEU A 140 -10.05 7.18 16.39
CA LEU A 140 -8.80 7.86 16.01
C LEU A 140 -9.08 9.33 15.67
N ARG A 141 -10.12 9.64 14.87
CA ARG A 141 -10.50 11.00 14.53
C ARG A 141 -10.87 11.83 15.76
N GLN A 142 -11.59 11.23 16.72
CA GLN A 142 -11.91 11.86 18.01
C GLN A 142 -10.64 12.13 18.83
N ALA A 143 -9.69 11.18 18.87
CA ALA A 143 -8.42 11.37 19.55
C ALA A 143 -7.60 12.51 18.94
N ILE A 144 -7.53 12.59 17.59
CA ILE A 144 -6.89 13.70 16.87
C ILE A 144 -7.59 15.03 17.19
N ALA A 145 -8.92 15.08 17.18
CA ALA A 145 -9.67 16.31 17.49
C ALA A 145 -9.39 16.80 18.93
N ARG A 146 -9.26 15.89 19.90
CA ARG A 146 -8.85 16.23 21.27
C ARG A 146 -7.43 16.80 21.31
N ASP A 147 -6.47 16.11 20.67
CA ASP A 147 -5.08 16.55 20.61
C ASP A 147 -4.94 17.95 19.99
N LEU A 148 -5.62 18.21 18.88
CA LEU A 148 -5.65 19.51 18.23
C LEU A 148 -6.20 20.60 19.16
N ARG A 149 -7.24 20.30 19.92
CA ARG A 149 -7.84 21.25 20.88
C ARG A 149 -6.89 21.53 22.05
N GLU A 150 -6.35 20.48 22.65
CA GLU A 150 -5.53 20.58 23.87
C GLU A 150 -4.16 21.21 23.61
N TYR A 151 -3.48 20.81 22.53
CA TYR A 151 -2.09 21.21 22.27
C TYR A 151 -1.93 22.29 21.19
N LYS A 152 -2.95 22.48 20.34
CA LYS A 152 -2.88 23.49 19.26
C LYS A 152 -3.93 24.60 19.38
N GLY A 153 -4.88 24.48 20.32
CA GLY A 153 -5.98 25.44 20.44
C GLY A 153 -6.97 25.40 19.24
N MET A 154 -6.96 24.33 18.45
CA MET A 154 -7.80 24.19 17.26
C MET A 154 -9.05 23.39 17.56
N ALA A 155 -10.23 24.04 17.46
CA ALA A 155 -11.53 23.38 17.62
C ALA A 155 -11.98 22.79 16.28
N VAL A 156 -11.51 21.56 15.97
CA VAL A 156 -11.86 20.84 14.75
C VAL A 156 -12.81 19.68 15.10
N PRO A 157 -14.03 19.61 14.53
CA PRO A 157 -14.91 18.47 14.73
C PRO A 157 -14.34 17.21 14.05
N PRO A 158 -14.53 16.01 14.63
CA PRO A 158 -13.99 14.76 14.07
C PRO A 158 -14.44 14.46 12.63
N GLU A 159 -15.58 15.01 12.20
CA GLU A 159 -16.15 14.87 10.86
C GLU A 159 -15.32 15.59 9.78
N GLN A 160 -14.54 16.59 10.17
CA GLN A 160 -13.62 17.32 9.29
C GLN A 160 -12.22 16.67 9.21
N ILE A 161 -12.01 15.57 9.93
CA ILE A 161 -10.72 14.86 9.95
C ILE A 161 -10.79 13.64 9.04
N VAL A 162 -9.85 13.56 8.11
CA VAL A 162 -9.65 12.40 7.23
C VAL A 162 -8.29 11.78 7.52
N VAL A 163 -8.29 10.49 7.82
CA VAL A 163 -7.07 9.69 8.04
C VAL A 163 -6.78 8.88 6.80
N GLY A 164 -5.59 9.03 6.23
CA GLY A 164 -5.18 8.35 5.01
C GLY A 164 -3.88 7.54 5.18
N ALA A 165 -3.51 6.81 4.15
CA ALA A 165 -2.32 5.96 4.11
C ALA A 165 -1.04 6.78 3.86
N GLY A 166 -0.78 7.77 4.70
CA GLY A 166 0.38 8.65 4.63
C GLY A 166 0.14 9.95 3.86
N ALA A 167 1.09 10.88 3.97
CA ALA A 167 0.94 12.24 3.45
C ALA A 167 0.82 12.27 1.91
N GLU A 168 1.56 11.43 1.19
CA GLU A 168 1.51 11.39 -0.28
C GLU A 168 0.11 11.02 -0.80
N TYR A 169 -0.57 10.08 -0.13
CA TYR A 169 -1.95 9.75 -0.44
C TYR A 169 -2.91 10.92 -0.19
N LEU A 170 -2.72 11.65 0.91
CA LEU A 170 -3.52 12.85 1.21
C LEU A 170 -3.28 13.97 0.19
N TYR A 171 -2.05 14.16 -0.28
CA TYR A 171 -1.75 15.12 -1.35
C TYR A 171 -2.45 14.76 -2.66
N LEU A 172 -2.50 13.46 -2.99
CA LEU A 172 -3.26 12.97 -4.14
C LEU A 172 -4.76 13.31 -4.02
N LEU A 173 -5.35 13.05 -2.85
CA LEU A 173 -6.76 13.39 -2.59
C LEU A 173 -7.02 14.89 -2.69
N LEU A 174 -6.13 15.72 -2.14
CA LEU A 174 -6.24 17.17 -2.24
C LEU A 174 -6.15 17.66 -3.69
N ALA A 175 -5.23 17.10 -4.49
CA ALA A 175 -5.13 17.43 -5.91
C ALA A 175 -6.40 17.07 -6.69
N GLN A 176 -7.02 15.94 -6.37
CA GLN A 176 -8.28 15.53 -6.99
C GLN A 176 -9.47 16.40 -6.55
N LEU A 177 -9.53 16.76 -5.26
CA LEU A 177 -10.57 17.60 -4.69
C LEU A 177 -10.56 19.00 -5.27
N LEU A 178 -9.36 19.62 -5.37
CA LEU A 178 -9.20 20.99 -5.85
C LEU A 178 -9.24 21.12 -7.38
N GLY A 179 -9.09 19.99 -8.07
CA GLY A 179 -9.20 19.93 -9.52
C GLY A 179 -7.95 20.38 -10.29
N ARG A 180 -8.01 20.25 -11.61
CA ARG A 180 -6.86 20.50 -12.50
C ARG A 180 -6.58 21.99 -12.75
N GLU A 181 -7.56 22.84 -12.52
CA GLU A 181 -7.44 24.29 -12.69
C GLU A 181 -6.68 24.94 -11.51
N ALA A 182 -6.52 24.21 -10.41
CA ALA A 182 -5.79 24.69 -9.25
C ALA A 182 -4.29 24.82 -9.57
N VAL A 183 -3.71 25.98 -9.25
CA VAL A 183 -2.28 26.24 -9.36
C VAL A 183 -1.65 26.13 -7.97
N PHE A 184 -0.91 25.06 -7.76
CA PHE A 184 -0.23 24.79 -6.49
C PHE A 184 1.12 25.49 -6.43
N ALA A 185 1.28 26.45 -5.53
CA ALA A 185 2.58 26.97 -5.14
C ALA A 185 3.24 26.01 -4.14
N VAL A 186 4.51 25.69 -4.35
CA VAL A 186 5.32 24.85 -3.46
C VAL A 186 6.62 25.55 -3.13
N GLU A 187 7.09 25.35 -1.92
CA GLU A 187 8.33 25.93 -1.40
C GLU A 187 9.55 25.51 -2.24
N ASP A 188 10.45 26.47 -2.55
CA ASP A 188 11.70 26.23 -3.23
C ASP A 188 12.87 26.98 -2.54
N PRO A 189 13.86 26.25 -1.95
CA PRO A 189 13.93 24.80 -1.85
C PRO A 189 12.81 24.22 -1.00
N GLY A 190 12.39 22.97 -1.29
CA GLY A 190 11.32 22.29 -0.58
C GLY A 190 11.40 20.77 -0.73
N TYR A 191 10.41 20.06 -0.20
CA TYR A 191 10.39 18.60 -0.28
C TYR A 191 10.01 18.13 -1.70
N PRO A 192 10.92 17.47 -2.44
CA PRO A 192 10.72 17.21 -3.88
C PRO A 192 9.49 16.34 -4.20
N LYS A 193 9.09 15.46 -3.28
CA LYS A 193 7.94 14.56 -3.48
C LYS A 193 6.62 15.30 -3.61
N ILE A 194 6.44 16.44 -2.92
CA ILE A 194 5.23 17.27 -3.01
C ILE A 194 5.00 17.66 -4.46
N ARG A 195 6.02 18.22 -5.10
CA ARG A 195 5.96 18.63 -6.51
C ARG A 195 5.73 17.43 -7.45
N GLN A 196 6.36 16.28 -7.15
CA GLN A 196 6.18 15.07 -7.94
C GLN A 196 4.74 14.53 -7.87
N VAL A 197 4.14 14.52 -6.68
CA VAL A 197 2.75 14.02 -6.50
C VAL A 197 1.78 14.93 -7.23
N TYR A 198 1.81 16.24 -7.00
CA TYR A 198 0.91 17.17 -7.67
C TYR A 198 1.09 17.17 -9.19
N GLY A 199 2.32 17.15 -9.68
CA GLY A 199 2.61 17.07 -11.10
C GLY A 199 2.08 15.79 -11.77
N LYS A 200 2.20 14.64 -11.09
CA LYS A 200 1.63 13.37 -11.58
C LYS A 200 0.10 13.37 -11.62
N CYS A 201 -0.55 14.17 -10.78
CA CYS A 201 -2.00 14.38 -10.83
C CYS A 201 -2.45 15.31 -11.96
N GLY A 202 -1.49 15.88 -12.71
CA GLY A 202 -1.77 16.85 -13.76
C GLY A 202 -2.09 18.26 -13.26
N ALA A 203 -1.82 18.55 -11.98
CA ALA A 203 -1.98 19.87 -11.41
C ALA A 203 -0.81 20.78 -11.79
N ALA A 204 -1.08 22.06 -12.05
CA ALA A 204 -0.05 23.07 -12.25
C ALA A 204 0.69 23.29 -10.92
N CYS A 205 2.01 23.04 -10.91
CA CYS A 205 2.82 23.14 -9.72
C CYS A 205 3.95 24.15 -9.94
N ARG A 206 3.95 25.25 -9.21
CA ARG A 206 4.90 26.37 -9.36
C ARG A 206 5.80 26.48 -8.14
N PRO A 207 7.13 26.37 -8.30
CA PRO A 207 8.06 26.60 -7.21
C PRO A 207 8.06 28.09 -6.85
N VAL A 208 8.04 28.38 -5.56
CA VAL A 208 8.07 29.74 -5.02
C VAL A 208 9.25 29.89 -4.09
N PRO A 209 10.13 30.87 -4.31
CA PRO A 209 11.33 31.06 -3.50
C PRO A 209 10.99 31.46 -2.08
N LEU A 210 11.81 30.99 -1.14
CA LEU A 210 11.75 31.38 0.27
C LEU A 210 12.63 32.59 0.54
N ASP A 211 12.16 33.44 1.42
CA ASP A 211 13.01 34.42 2.10
C ASP A 211 13.41 33.92 3.51
N GLY A 212 14.04 34.74 4.32
CA GLY A 212 14.40 34.38 5.71
C GLY A 212 13.21 34.11 6.65
N GLN A 213 11.99 34.34 6.21
CA GLN A 213 10.75 34.15 6.96
C GLN A 213 9.79 33.12 6.32
N GLY A 214 10.19 32.45 5.26
CA GLY A 214 9.36 31.48 4.52
C GLY A 214 8.86 32.07 3.19
N VAL A 215 7.71 31.59 2.72
CA VAL A 215 7.12 32.06 1.45
C VAL A 215 6.58 33.49 1.62
N PRO A 216 7.01 34.48 0.82
CA PRO A 216 6.40 35.80 0.82
C PRO A 216 5.07 35.78 0.04
N PRO A 217 3.99 36.41 0.56
CA PRO A 217 2.68 36.44 -0.10
C PRO A 217 2.73 37.00 -1.53
N GLU A 218 3.60 37.98 -1.78
CA GLU A 218 3.78 38.60 -3.09
C GLU A 218 4.29 37.61 -4.14
N ALA A 219 5.09 36.63 -3.73
CA ALA A 219 5.57 35.57 -4.61
C ALA A 219 4.44 34.59 -5.00
N LEU A 220 3.43 34.41 -4.17
CA LEU A 220 2.23 33.62 -4.48
C LEU A 220 1.37 34.33 -5.53
N GLU A 221 1.20 35.66 -5.39
CA GLU A 221 0.48 36.49 -6.34
C GLU A 221 1.19 36.47 -7.71
N ALA A 222 2.50 36.67 -7.72
CA ALA A 222 3.32 36.60 -8.94
C ALA A 222 3.28 35.23 -9.60
N ALA A 223 3.16 34.16 -8.82
CA ALA A 223 2.99 32.82 -9.32
C ALA A 223 1.57 32.55 -9.84
N GLY A 224 0.59 33.40 -9.61
CA GLY A 224 -0.82 33.15 -9.90
C GLY A 224 -1.33 31.89 -9.19
N ALA A 225 -0.88 31.69 -7.95
CA ALA A 225 -1.25 30.53 -7.14
C ALA A 225 -2.67 30.67 -6.61
N SER A 226 -3.44 29.58 -6.65
CA SER A 226 -4.73 29.44 -5.96
C SER A 226 -4.61 28.58 -4.72
N VAL A 227 -3.54 27.77 -4.62
CA VAL A 227 -3.25 26.90 -3.48
C VAL A 227 -1.79 27.04 -3.12
N VAL A 228 -1.46 27.06 -1.83
CA VAL A 228 -0.08 27.01 -1.37
C VAL A 228 0.13 25.82 -0.42
N HIS A 229 1.15 25.01 -0.70
CA HIS A 229 1.59 23.93 0.17
C HIS A 229 2.80 24.40 0.98
N LEU A 230 2.68 24.40 2.29
CA LEU A 230 3.67 24.98 3.21
C LEU A 230 4.10 23.97 4.27
N SER A 231 5.36 24.11 4.70
CA SER A 231 5.92 23.45 5.89
C SER A 231 6.31 24.53 6.92
N PRO A 232 5.35 25.12 7.65
CA PRO A 232 5.59 26.33 8.45
C PRO A 232 6.41 26.07 9.72
N ALA A 233 6.63 24.83 10.09
CA ALA A 233 7.48 24.43 11.20
C ALA A 233 8.45 23.35 10.73
N HIS A 234 9.74 23.49 11.10
CA HIS A 234 10.78 22.52 10.72
C HIS A 234 10.89 22.28 9.21
N HIS A 235 10.89 23.37 8.44
CA HIS A 235 10.93 23.30 6.98
C HIS A 235 12.13 22.47 6.46
N TYR A 236 11.87 21.54 5.59
CA TYR A 236 12.90 20.75 4.92
C TYR A 236 13.24 21.37 3.53
N PRO A 237 14.55 21.57 3.18
CA PRO A 237 15.74 21.17 3.94
C PRO A 237 16.31 22.27 4.84
N THR A 238 15.72 23.45 4.91
CA THR A 238 16.34 24.64 5.52
C THR A 238 16.27 24.69 7.05
N GLY A 239 15.36 23.93 7.67
CA GLY A 239 15.09 24.02 9.12
C GLY A 239 14.35 25.29 9.55
N LEU A 240 13.92 26.12 8.60
CA LEU A 240 13.27 27.40 8.87
C LEU A 240 11.92 27.20 9.57
N VAL A 241 11.63 28.08 10.51
CA VAL A 241 10.32 28.18 11.15
C VAL A 241 9.68 29.49 10.73
N THR A 242 8.56 29.42 10.02
CA THR A 242 7.81 30.57 9.55
C THR A 242 7.26 31.38 10.75
N PRO A 243 7.63 32.65 10.94
CA PRO A 243 7.14 33.46 12.05
C PRO A 243 5.62 33.68 12.00
N ILE A 244 5.00 33.94 13.15
CA ILE A 244 3.55 34.10 13.27
C ILE A 244 3.01 35.20 12.35
N GLY A 245 3.71 36.32 12.24
CA GLY A 245 3.29 37.43 11.37
C GLY A 245 3.21 37.00 9.90
N ARG A 246 4.16 36.17 9.43
CA ARG A 246 4.14 35.63 8.07
C ARG A 246 3.00 34.61 7.89
N ARG A 247 2.77 33.74 8.87
CA ARG A 247 1.63 32.78 8.82
C ARG A 247 0.29 33.54 8.71
N GLN A 248 0.10 34.60 9.47
CA GLN A 248 -1.09 35.46 9.39
C GLN A 248 -1.21 36.17 8.02
N ALA A 249 -0.08 36.60 7.44
CA ALA A 249 -0.09 37.21 6.11
C ALA A 249 -0.49 36.20 5.03
N LEU A 250 -0.04 34.95 5.13
CA LEU A 250 -0.41 33.86 4.22
C LEU A 250 -1.90 33.48 4.37
N LEU A 251 -2.46 33.46 5.57
CA LEU A 251 -3.90 33.25 5.79
C LEU A 251 -4.72 34.36 5.14
N ARG A 252 -4.33 35.63 5.32
CA ARG A 252 -5.00 36.76 4.65
C ARG A 252 -4.90 36.70 3.13
N TRP A 253 -3.78 36.19 2.61
CA TRP A 253 -3.64 35.93 1.17
C TRP A 253 -4.65 34.86 0.71
N ALA A 254 -4.77 33.75 1.44
CA ALA A 254 -5.72 32.69 1.10
C ALA A 254 -7.17 33.17 1.12
N GLU A 255 -7.57 33.95 2.15
CA GLU A 255 -8.91 34.56 2.22
C GLU A 255 -9.22 35.44 1.01
N LYS A 256 -8.24 36.23 0.51
CA LYS A 256 -8.40 37.06 -0.69
C LYS A 256 -8.47 36.24 -1.98
N ALA A 257 -7.76 35.10 -2.03
CA ALA A 257 -7.75 34.20 -3.18
C ALA A 257 -9.04 33.36 -3.30
N GLY A 258 -9.98 33.51 -2.39
CA GLY A 258 -11.26 32.77 -2.38
C GLY A 258 -11.18 31.40 -1.70
N GLY A 259 -10.21 31.23 -0.80
CA GLY A 259 -10.02 30.04 0.04
C GLY A 259 -10.91 30.08 1.30
#